data_5675b5407be01af46bd2e3896fca38af
#
_entry.id   5675b5407be01af46bd2e3896fca38af
#
_cell.length_a   1.000
_cell.length_b   1.000
_cell.length_c   1.000
_cell.angle_alpha   90.00
_cell.angle_beta   90.00
_cell.angle_gamma   90.00
#
_symmetry.space_group_name_H-M   'P 1'
#
loop_
_entity.id
_entity.type
_entity.pdbx_description
1 polymer ?
#
loop_
_entity_poly.entity_id
_entity_poly.type
_entity_poly.pdbx_seq_one_letter_code
_entity_poly.pdbx_strand_id
1 'polypeptide(L)'
;VITLDAKIIPIQEVVVRIVNPLRLLRDMKENIRKNYPQSPAYLTTFYREGIERKNKFVGLKEAVFKIYKSAYKPNPAPDQVKLLKMRRIISQQEKDTIIARMKSGINASLSLDLIKELPDFLLTDEKIESYMYASSDIAVIDDRLAHVIYFEQKGNINSALYRGELYIDTENNTLLRAHFEINPKYIKQATEMLVEKKSRNLKITPQKVIYTVTYKPYNGQYYINHVRGDLFFRIKKRKQLFGTFPLHT
;
A
#
# COMPACT_ATOMS: atom_id res chain seq x y z
N VAL A 1 -18.99 52.07 -9.52
CA VAL A 1 -19.63 50.87 -10.10
C VAL A 1 -18.53 49.85 -10.36
N ILE A 2 -18.52 48.73 -9.65
CA ILE A 2 -17.57 47.65 -9.86
C ILE A 2 -18.25 46.67 -10.81
N THR A 3 -17.75 46.54 -12.04
CA THR A 3 -18.21 45.54 -13.00
C THR A 3 -17.41 44.27 -12.79
N LEU A 4 -18.08 43.22 -12.40
CA LEU A 4 -17.48 41.87 -12.28
C LEU A 4 -17.68 41.14 -13.60
N ASP A 5 -16.59 40.86 -14.33
CA ASP A 5 -16.63 39.96 -15.47
C ASP A 5 -16.77 38.54 -14.99
N ALA A 6 -17.91 37.94 -15.26
CA ALA A 6 -18.15 36.51 -14.99
C ALA A 6 -17.30 35.66 -15.94
N LYS A 7 -16.21 35.08 -15.43
CA LYS A 7 -15.41 34.11 -16.17
C LYS A 7 -16.20 32.80 -16.22
N ILE A 8 -16.85 32.54 -17.35
CA ILE A 8 -17.50 31.25 -17.61
C ILE A 8 -16.41 30.22 -17.78
N ILE A 9 -16.25 29.34 -16.81
CA ILE A 9 -15.40 28.14 -16.93
C ILE A 9 -16.29 27.08 -17.56
N PRO A 10 -16.04 26.63 -18.81
CA PRO A 10 -16.79 25.54 -19.39
C PRO A 10 -16.52 24.26 -18.57
N ILE A 11 -17.53 23.77 -17.90
CA ILE A 11 -17.48 22.43 -17.28
C ILE A 11 -17.58 21.45 -18.45
N GLN A 12 -16.49 20.77 -18.76
CA GLN A 12 -16.53 19.65 -19.70
C GLN A 12 -17.43 18.58 -19.09
N GLU A 13 -18.46 18.20 -19.84
CA GLU A 13 -19.32 17.09 -19.48
C GLU A 13 -18.47 15.81 -19.43
N VAL A 14 -18.23 15.29 -18.23
CA VAL A 14 -17.55 14.01 -18.04
C VAL A 14 -18.59 12.93 -18.26
N VAL A 15 -18.62 12.35 -19.45
CA VAL A 15 -19.46 11.18 -19.74
C VAL A 15 -18.89 9.98 -18.99
N VAL A 16 -19.46 9.66 -17.85
CA VAL A 16 -19.11 8.46 -17.07
C VAL A 16 -19.58 7.23 -17.85
N ARG A 17 -18.67 6.57 -18.56
CA ARG A 17 -18.95 5.27 -19.16
C ARG A 17 -18.71 4.19 -18.12
N ILE A 18 -19.70 3.34 -17.90
CA ILE A 18 -19.53 2.13 -17.07
C ILE A 18 -18.47 1.26 -17.74
N VAL A 19 -17.32 1.15 -17.10
CA VAL A 19 -16.21 0.34 -17.60
C VAL A 19 -16.26 -1.04 -16.93
N ASN A 20 -16.04 -2.10 -17.70
CA ASN A 20 -15.90 -3.44 -17.14
C ASN A 20 -14.58 -3.51 -16.34
N PRO A 21 -14.64 -3.70 -15.00
CA PRO A 21 -13.47 -3.65 -14.15
C PRO A 21 -12.43 -4.72 -14.49
N LEU A 22 -12.86 -5.92 -14.87
CA LEU A 22 -11.96 -7.02 -15.24
C LEU A 22 -11.22 -6.74 -16.55
N ARG A 23 -11.92 -6.12 -17.51
CA ARG A 23 -11.29 -5.70 -18.77
C ARG A 23 -10.23 -4.62 -18.50
N LEU A 24 -10.59 -3.60 -17.71
CA LEU A 24 -9.65 -2.52 -17.39
C LEU A 24 -8.39 -3.02 -16.66
N LEU A 25 -8.54 -3.99 -15.76
CA LEU A 25 -7.39 -4.62 -15.08
C LEU A 25 -6.52 -5.44 -16.05
N ARG A 26 -7.11 -6.12 -17.04
CA ARG A 26 -6.33 -6.79 -18.10
C ARG A 26 -5.58 -5.78 -18.96
N ASP A 27 -6.27 -4.74 -19.42
CA ASP A 27 -5.66 -3.66 -20.21
C ASP A 27 -4.50 -3.00 -19.44
N MET A 28 -4.65 -2.79 -18.12
CA MET A 28 -3.58 -2.31 -17.26
C MET A 28 -2.36 -3.25 -17.27
N LYS A 29 -2.58 -4.57 -17.10
CA LYS A 29 -1.51 -5.58 -17.11
C LYS A 29 -0.79 -5.64 -18.45
N GLU A 30 -1.53 -5.62 -19.55
CA GLU A 30 -0.96 -5.63 -20.91
C GLU A 30 -0.10 -4.39 -21.18
N ASN A 31 -0.48 -3.25 -20.59
CA ASN A 31 0.26 -2.00 -20.73
C ASN A 31 1.48 -1.86 -19.78
N ILE A 32 1.75 -2.82 -18.88
CA ILE A 32 2.91 -2.76 -17.97
C ILE A 32 4.21 -2.54 -18.76
N ARG A 33 4.41 -3.27 -19.84
CA ARG A 33 5.62 -3.16 -20.65
C ARG A 33 5.79 -1.77 -21.29
N LYS A 34 4.71 -1.10 -21.61
CA LYS A 34 4.70 0.25 -22.21
C LYS A 34 4.86 1.33 -21.14
N ASN A 35 4.17 1.19 -20.02
CA ASN A 35 4.01 2.26 -19.04
C ASN A 35 5.09 2.26 -17.94
N TYR A 36 5.76 1.12 -17.70
CA TYR A 36 6.75 0.99 -16.63
C TYR A 36 8.15 0.67 -17.16
N PRO A 37 9.22 1.03 -16.42
CA PRO A 37 10.60 0.86 -16.89
C PRO A 37 10.95 -0.57 -17.23
N GLN A 38 11.43 -0.79 -18.43
CA GLN A 38 11.95 -2.08 -18.92
C GLN A 38 13.46 -2.23 -18.71
N SER A 39 14.10 -1.18 -18.19
CA SER A 39 15.51 -1.14 -17.77
C SER A 39 15.60 -0.80 -16.28
N PRO A 40 16.65 -1.26 -15.59
CA PRO A 40 16.85 -0.90 -14.19
C PRO A 40 17.04 0.61 -13.99
N ALA A 41 16.66 1.11 -12.81
CA ALA A 41 16.83 2.51 -12.43
C ALA A 41 17.36 2.64 -11.00
N TYR A 42 18.00 3.77 -10.71
CA TYR A 42 18.39 4.12 -9.35
C TYR A 42 17.38 5.11 -8.77
N LEU A 43 16.88 4.79 -7.59
CA LEU A 43 16.00 5.66 -6.81
C LEU A 43 16.70 6.10 -5.53
N THR A 44 16.48 7.34 -5.10
CA THR A 44 16.81 7.79 -3.76
C THR A 44 15.51 7.91 -2.96
N THR A 45 15.41 7.19 -1.86
CA THR A 45 14.16 7.04 -1.10
C THR A 45 14.37 7.48 0.35
N PHE A 46 13.42 8.26 0.85
CA PHE A 46 13.29 8.53 2.28
C PHE A 46 12.33 7.50 2.89
N TYR A 47 12.77 6.86 3.96
CA TYR A 47 12.02 5.89 4.73
C TYR A 47 11.77 6.42 6.13
N ARG A 48 10.54 6.27 6.62
CA ARG A 48 10.16 6.55 8.00
C ARG A 48 9.34 5.41 8.57
N GLU A 49 9.67 4.98 9.79
CA GLU A 49 8.88 4.04 10.59
C GLU A 49 8.65 4.66 11.96
N GLY A 50 7.39 4.86 12.32
CA GLY A 50 6.96 5.33 13.63
C GLY A 50 6.26 4.22 14.41
N ILE A 51 6.51 4.13 15.69
CA ILE A 51 5.78 3.24 16.60
C ILE A 51 5.09 4.10 17.63
N GLU A 52 3.76 3.99 17.69
CA GLU A 52 2.93 4.70 18.66
C GLU A 52 2.32 3.73 19.68
N ARG A 53 2.27 4.18 20.91
CA ARG A 53 1.60 3.49 22.01
C ARG A 53 0.76 4.49 22.80
N LYS A 54 -0.54 4.24 22.96
CA LYS A 54 -1.46 5.16 23.64
C LYS A 54 -1.34 6.60 23.13
N ASN A 55 -1.32 6.78 21.79
CA ASN A 55 -1.19 8.07 21.09
C ASN A 55 0.11 8.86 21.41
N LYS A 56 1.18 8.15 21.82
CA LYS A 56 2.51 8.74 21.98
C LYS A 56 3.53 7.96 21.17
N PHE A 57 4.40 8.66 20.48
CA PHE A 57 5.52 8.03 19.79
C PHE A 57 6.50 7.44 20.81
N VAL A 58 6.76 6.14 20.67
CA VAL A 58 7.72 5.40 21.50
C VAL A 58 8.97 5.02 20.71
N GLY A 59 8.92 5.10 19.41
CA GLY A 59 10.06 4.86 18.53
C GLY A 59 9.85 5.53 17.18
N LEU A 60 10.93 6.08 16.63
CA LEU A 60 11.00 6.64 15.29
C LEU A 60 12.30 6.20 14.64
N LYS A 61 12.21 5.68 13.42
CA LYS A 61 13.36 5.40 12.56
C LYS A 61 13.17 6.16 11.26
N GLU A 62 14.23 6.82 10.82
CA GLU A 62 14.28 7.50 9.53
C GLU A 62 15.56 7.12 8.82
N ALA A 63 15.47 6.89 7.53
CA ALA A 63 16.62 6.52 6.73
C ALA A 63 16.51 7.06 5.30
N VAL A 64 17.65 7.27 4.68
CA VAL A 64 17.79 7.53 3.25
C VAL A 64 18.45 6.32 2.63
N PHE A 65 17.85 5.78 1.60
CA PHE A 65 18.37 4.65 0.84
C PHE A 65 18.62 5.03 -0.61
N LYS A 66 19.62 4.42 -1.21
CA LYS A 66 19.76 4.28 -2.65
C LYS A 66 19.28 2.89 -3.03
N ILE A 67 18.33 2.81 -3.95
CA ILE A 67 17.71 1.58 -4.40
C ILE A 67 18.09 1.36 -5.86
N TYR A 68 18.67 0.21 -6.17
CA TYR A 68 18.72 -0.32 -7.53
C TYR A 68 17.41 -1.03 -7.78
N LYS A 69 16.49 -0.34 -8.47
CA LYS A 69 15.18 -0.86 -8.85
C LYS A 69 15.33 -1.64 -10.14
N SER A 70 15.09 -2.93 -10.10
CA SER A 70 15.15 -3.76 -11.31
C SER A 70 13.95 -3.50 -12.23
N ALA A 71 14.08 -3.89 -13.49
CA ALA A 71 13.07 -3.66 -14.53
C ALA A 71 11.73 -4.33 -14.20
N TYR A 72 10.63 -3.74 -14.67
CA TYR A 72 9.28 -4.30 -14.60
C TYR A 72 9.06 -5.29 -15.76
N LYS A 73 9.57 -6.48 -15.60
CA LYS A 73 9.51 -7.58 -16.59
C LYS A 73 9.26 -8.92 -15.90
N PRO A 74 8.83 -9.96 -16.61
CA PRO A 74 8.71 -11.30 -16.03
C PRO A 74 10.02 -11.76 -15.39
N ASN A 75 9.93 -12.39 -14.22
CA ASN A 75 11.08 -12.88 -13.43
C ASN A 75 12.18 -11.82 -13.21
N PRO A 76 11.86 -10.66 -12.61
CA PRO A 76 12.82 -9.61 -12.42
C PRO A 76 13.85 -10.02 -11.37
N ALA A 77 15.09 -9.50 -11.50
CA ALA A 77 16.07 -9.62 -10.42
C ALA A 77 15.54 -8.91 -9.16
N PRO A 78 15.92 -9.34 -7.95
CA PRO A 78 15.57 -8.63 -6.72
C PRO A 78 16.09 -7.19 -6.74
N ASP A 79 15.30 -6.28 -6.17
CA ASP A 79 15.76 -4.91 -5.91
C ASP A 79 16.90 -4.95 -4.88
N GLN A 80 17.90 -4.06 -5.05
CA GLN A 80 19.01 -3.96 -4.11
C GLN A 80 18.95 -2.62 -3.37
N VAL A 81 19.22 -2.67 -2.08
CA VAL A 81 19.09 -1.51 -1.20
C VAL A 81 20.41 -1.18 -0.55
N LYS A 82 20.87 0.07 -0.68
CA LYS A 82 22.04 0.61 0.01
C LYS A 82 21.59 1.69 1.00
N LEU A 83 21.85 1.48 2.28
CA LEU A 83 21.66 2.51 3.30
C LEU A 83 22.67 3.63 3.12
N LEU A 84 22.20 4.87 3.00
CA LEU A 84 23.07 6.06 2.92
C LEU A 84 23.16 6.75 4.28
N LYS A 85 22.01 6.96 4.95
CA LYS A 85 21.96 7.64 6.24
C LYS A 85 20.77 7.12 7.05
N MET A 86 20.95 7.03 8.36
CA MET A 86 19.87 6.63 9.27
C MET A 86 19.96 7.40 10.58
N ARG A 87 18.78 7.70 11.16
CA ARG A 87 18.64 8.07 12.56
C ARG A 87 17.57 7.25 13.24
N ARG A 88 17.76 7.02 14.53
CA ARG A 88 16.80 6.29 15.36
C ARG A 88 16.59 7.05 16.67
N ILE A 89 15.36 7.28 17.02
CA ILE A 89 14.93 7.89 18.27
C ILE A 89 14.09 6.85 19.01
N ILE A 90 14.45 6.55 20.25
CA ILE A 90 13.70 5.62 21.12
C ILE A 90 13.44 6.34 22.42
N SER A 91 12.21 6.29 22.89
CA SER A 91 11.87 6.78 24.23
C SER A 91 12.58 5.94 25.29
N GLN A 92 13.28 6.61 26.23
CA GLN A 92 14.02 5.94 27.30
C GLN A 92 13.09 5.14 28.24
N GLN A 93 11.85 5.56 28.39
CA GLN A 93 10.87 4.91 29.26
C GLN A 93 10.36 3.56 28.75
N GLU A 94 10.66 3.20 27.49
CA GLU A 94 10.11 2.02 26.82
C GLU A 94 11.16 0.93 26.51
N LYS A 95 12.40 1.08 27.01
CA LYS A 95 13.50 0.13 26.73
C LYS A 95 13.22 -1.31 27.18
N ASP A 96 12.32 -1.52 28.14
CA ASP A 96 12.19 -2.80 28.84
C ASP A 96 10.95 -3.63 28.48
N THR A 97 10.07 -3.20 27.55
CA THR A 97 8.73 -3.78 27.66
C THR A 97 8.19 -4.52 26.46
N ILE A 98 8.68 -4.33 25.23
CA ILE A 98 8.03 -4.98 24.07
C ILE A 98 9.07 -5.59 23.14
N ILE A 99 9.29 -6.89 23.28
CA ILE A 99 10.01 -7.66 22.27
C ILE A 99 8.97 -8.24 21.29
N ALA A 100 8.48 -7.35 20.43
CA ALA A 100 7.69 -7.74 19.25
C ALA A 100 8.32 -7.06 18.04
N ARG A 101 8.58 -7.83 16.99
CA ARG A 101 9.08 -7.34 15.73
C ARG A 101 8.01 -7.57 14.68
N MET A 102 7.56 -6.48 14.08
CA MET A 102 6.65 -6.52 12.94
C MET A 102 7.45 -6.74 11.67
N LYS A 103 6.84 -7.36 10.67
CA LYS A 103 7.41 -7.43 9.31
C LYS A 103 7.31 -6.06 8.67
N SER A 104 8.32 -5.22 8.90
CA SER A 104 8.42 -3.84 8.45
C SER A 104 9.80 -3.58 7.88
N GLY A 105 10.06 -2.38 7.43
CA GLY A 105 11.33 -1.97 6.87
C GLY A 105 11.28 -1.76 5.37
N ILE A 106 12.39 -1.31 4.81
CA ILE A 106 12.46 -0.92 3.39
C ILE A 106 12.11 -2.08 2.45
N ASN A 107 12.51 -3.31 2.75
CA ASN A 107 12.19 -4.47 1.91
C ASN A 107 10.70 -4.78 1.94
N ALA A 108 10.03 -4.66 3.10
CA ALA A 108 8.58 -4.81 3.19
C ALA A 108 7.84 -3.71 2.40
N SER A 109 8.38 -2.49 2.38
CA SER A 109 7.84 -1.41 1.55
C SER A 109 8.04 -1.67 0.06
N LEU A 110 9.17 -2.23 -0.34
CA LEU A 110 9.44 -2.57 -1.75
C LEU A 110 8.57 -3.74 -2.24
N SER A 111 8.24 -4.71 -1.38
CA SER A 111 7.31 -5.80 -1.73
C SER A 111 5.85 -5.34 -1.88
N LEU A 112 5.55 -4.07 -1.57
CA LEU A 112 4.28 -3.44 -1.89
C LEU A 112 4.27 -2.77 -3.28
N ASP A 113 5.29 -2.96 -4.11
CA ASP A 113 5.24 -2.55 -5.51
C ASP A 113 4.31 -3.48 -6.29
N LEU A 114 3.03 -3.12 -6.33
CA LEU A 114 1.95 -3.95 -6.85
C LEU A 114 2.12 -4.31 -8.33
N ILE A 115 2.77 -3.46 -9.10
CA ILE A 115 3.00 -3.71 -10.54
C ILE A 115 4.13 -4.71 -10.75
N LYS A 116 5.07 -4.76 -9.84
CA LYS A 116 6.17 -5.72 -9.88
C LYS A 116 5.79 -7.06 -9.29
N GLU A 117 5.08 -7.04 -8.15
CA GLU A 117 4.70 -8.23 -7.39
C GLU A 117 3.38 -8.87 -7.88
N LEU A 118 2.54 -8.10 -8.58
CA LEU A 118 1.22 -8.50 -9.10
C LEU A 118 0.43 -9.37 -8.10
N PRO A 119 -0.03 -8.78 -6.98
CA PRO A 119 -0.78 -9.54 -5.98
C PRO A 119 -2.11 -10.09 -6.53
N ASP A 120 -2.67 -11.07 -5.86
CA ASP A 120 -3.87 -11.82 -6.26
C ASP A 120 -5.05 -10.95 -6.74
N PHE A 121 -5.26 -9.80 -6.11
CA PHE A 121 -6.33 -8.87 -6.49
C PHE A 121 -6.04 -8.05 -7.77
N LEU A 122 -4.85 -8.17 -8.34
CA LEU A 122 -4.50 -7.62 -9.67
C LEU A 122 -4.55 -8.69 -10.76
N LEU A 123 -5.48 -9.64 -10.66
CA LEU A 123 -5.73 -10.68 -11.66
C LEU A 123 -4.53 -11.61 -11.91
N THR A 124 -4.10 -12.33 -10.91
CA THR A 124 -3.41 -13.59 -11.16
C THR A 124 -4.48 -14.62 -11.55
N ASP A 125 -4.33 -15.25 -12.70
CA ASP A 125 -5.36 -16.09 -13.33
C ASP A 125 -5.90 -17.20 -12.40
N GLU A 126 -5.10 -17.67 -11.47
CA GLU A 126 -5.47 -18.70 -10.51
C GLU A 126 -6.38 -18.20 -9.37
N LYS A 127 -6.42 -16.89 -9.09
CA LYS A 127 -7.12 -16.35 -7.90
C LYS A 127 -8.11 -15.23 -8.20
N ILE A 128 -8.38 -14.95 -9.47
CA ILE A 128 -9.40 -13.98 -9.88
C ILE A 128 -10.78 -14.32 -9.28
N GLU A 129 -11.05 -15.62 -9.09
CA GLU A 129 -12.29 -16.10 -8.50
C GLU A 129 -12.39 -15.81 -7.00
N SER A 130 -11.31 -15.42 -6.35
CA SER A 130 -11.30 -15.10 -4.92
C SER A 130 -11.85 -13.70 -4.60
N TYR A 131 -12.00 -12.86 -5.62
CA TYR A 131 -12.42 -11.46 -5.45
C TYR A 131 -13.68 -11.13 -6.26
N MET A 132 -14.42 -10.15 -5.76
CA MET A 132 -15.44 -9.42 -6.50
C MET A 132 -14.89 -8.06 -6.88
N TYR A 133 -15.27 -7.57 -8.07
CA TYR A 133 -14.85 -6.27 -8.58
C TYR A 133 -16.07 -5.47 -9.02
N ALA A 134 -16.06 -4.18 -8.72
CA ALA A 134 -17.08 -3.23 -9.14
C ALA A 134 -16.41 -1.95 -9.66
N SER A 135 -16.93 -1.40 -10.74
CA SER A 135 -16.54 -0.07 -11.19
C SER A 135 -17.32 0.98 -10.41
N SER A 136 -16.64 2.04 -10.02
CA SER A 136 -17.21 3.23 -9.41
C SER A 136 -17.02 4.45 -10.33
N ASP A 137 -17.15 5.62 -9.76
CA ASP A 137 -17.00 6.90 -10.45
C ASP A 137 -15.58 7.16 -10.95
N ILE A 138 -15.40 8.27 -11.66
CA ILE A 138 -14.10 8.80 -12.03
C ILE A 138 -13.59 9.68 -10.89
N ALA A 139 -12.32 9.52 -10.51
CA ALA A 139 -11.63 10.35 -9.54
C ALA A 139 -10.49 11.14 -10.20
N VAL A 140 -10.07 12.23 -9.57
CA VAL A 140 -8.88 12.98 -9.96
C VAL A 140 -7.73 12.63 -9.03
N ILE A 141 -6.62 12.15 -9.58
CA ILE A 141 -5.39 11.81 -8.87
C ILE A 141 -4.23 12.58 -9.48
N ASP A 142 -3.64 13.52 -8.73
CA ASP A 142 -2.52 14.35 -9.20
C ASP A 142 -2.79 14.93 -10.62
N ASP A 143 -3.93 15.62 -10.81
CA ASP A 143 -4.41 16.25 -12.04
C ASP A 143 -4.73 15.27 -13.20
N ARG A 144 -4.82 13.97 -12.94
CA ARG A 144 -5.18 12.94 -13.91
C ARG A 144 -6.52 12.30 -13.57
N LEU A 145 -7.34 12.05 -14.58
CA LEU A 145 -8.58 11.31 -14.43
C LEU A 145 -8.28 9.81 -14.27
N ALA A 146 -8.93 9.18 -13.31
CA ALA A 146 -8.77 7.77 -13.03
C ALA A 146 -10.12 7.06 -12.89
N HIS A 147 -10.27 5.92 -13.52
CA HIS A 147 -11.32 4.95 -13.19
C HIS A 147 -11.06 4.36 -11.82
N VAL A 148 -12.09 4.30 -10.98
CA VAL A 148 -12.00 3.66 -9.66
C VAL A 148 -12.59 2.27 -9.74
N ILE A 149 -11.81 1.26 -9.37
CA ILE A 149 -12.24 -0.13 -9.24
C ILE A 149 -12.22 -0.51 -7.77
N TYR A 150 -13.38 -0.85 -7.23
CA TYR A 150 -13.48 -1.54 -5.95
C TYR A 150 -13.19 -3.01 -6.12
N PHE A 151 -12.47 -3.59 -5.17
CA PHE A 151 -12.31 -5.03 -5.06
C PHE A 151 -12.49 -5.48 -3.62
N GLU A 152 -13.06 -6.64 -3.44
CA GLU A 152 -13.25 -7.26 -2.13
C GLU A 152 -13.20 -8.78 -2.23
N GLN A 153 -12.61 -9.40 -1.23
CA GLN A 153 -12.61 -10.84 -1.04
C GLN A 153 -14.02 -11.41 -0.98
N LYS A 154 -14.31 -12.48 -1.73
CA LYS A 154 -15.58 -13.20 -1.68
C LYS A 154 -15.83 -13.82 -0.30
N GLY A 155 -17.10 -13.81 0.13
CA GLY A 155 -17.49 -14.24 1.47
C GLY A 155 -17.28 -15.73 1.79
N ASN A 156 -17.11 -16.58 0.78
CA ASN A 156 -16.82 -18.02 0.92
C ASN A 156 -15.33 -18.33 1.13
N ILE A 157 -14.44 -17.35 1.02
CA ILE A 157 -13.00 -17.52 1.24
C ILE A 157 -12.69 -17.25 2.72
N ASN A 158 -12.23 -18.27 3.44
CA ASN A 158 -11.90 -18.14 4.87
C ASN A 158 -10.38 -17.95 5.09
N SER A 159 -9.85 -16.86 4.57
CA SER A 159 -8.46 -16.45 4.77
C SER A 159 -8.34 -14.93 4.80
N ALA A 160 -7.25 -14.41 5.35
CA ALA A 160 -7.00 -12.97 5.41
C ALA A 160 -6.51 -12.46 4.04
N LEU A 161 -7.45 -12.11 3.18
CA LEU A 161 -7.20 -11.43 1.91
C LEU A 161 -7.49 -9.92 2.03
N TYR A 162 -7.58 -9.22 0.91
CA TYR A 162 -7.66 -7.77 0.85
C TYR A 162 -9.02 -7.28 0.35
N ARG A 163 -9.30 -6.01 0.62
CA ARG A 163 -10.33 -5.22 -0.03
C ARG A 163 -9.83 -3.79 -0.21
N GLY A 164 -10.34 -3.07 -1.20
CA GLY A 164 -9.92 -1.69 -1.41
C GLY A 164 -10.27 -1.13 -2.77
N GLU A 165 -9.50 -0.15 -3.18
CA GLU A 165 -9.71 0.65 -4.38
C GLU A 165 -8.43 0.73 -5.22
N LEU A 166 -8.60 0.61 -6.52
CA LEU A 166 -7.56 0.80 -7.52
C LEU A 166 -7.94 1.99 -8.40
N TYR A 167 -7.03 2.91 -8.59
CA TYR A 167 -7.20 4.11 -9.40
C TYR A 167 -6.36 3.96 -10.66
N ILE A 168 -7.03 3.73 -11.78
CA ILE A 168 -6.41 3.44 -13.07
C ILE A 168 -6.65 4.61 -14.02
N ASP A 169 -5.57 5.14 -14.54
CA ASP A 169 -5.56 6.28 -15.47
C ASP A 169 -6.45 6.02 -16.69
N THR A 170 -7.30 7.00 -17.03
CA THR A 170 -8.25 6.88 -18.15
C THR A 170 -7.59 6.94 -19.53
N GLU A 171 -6.39 7.50 -19.64
CA GLU A 171 -5.71 7.70 -20.92
C GLU A 171 -4.80 6.52 -21.33
N ASN A 172 -4.08 5.97 -20.35
CA ASN A 172 -3.05 4.97 -20.63
C ASN A 172 -3.18 3.67 -19.82
N ASN A 173 -4.24 3.53 -19.01
CA ASN A 173 -4.51 2.39 -18.17
C ASN A 173 -3.38 2.09 -17.14
N THR A 174 -2.68 3.11 -16.66
CA THR A 174 -1.65 2.95 -15.62
C THR A 174 -2.28 2.95 -14.23
N LEU A 175 -1.80 2.12 -13.32
CA LEU A 175 -2.16 2.22 -11.92
C LEU A 175 -1.53 3.49 -11.32
N LEU A 176 -2.35 4.46 -10.93
CA LEU A 176 -1.91 5.71 -10.28
C LEU A 176 -1.83 5.57 -8.77
N ARG A 177 -2.83 4.89 -8.19
CA ARG A 177 -2.94 4.67 -6.74
C ARG A 177 -3.64 3.34 -6.47
N ALA A 178 -3.24 2.70 -5.39
CA ALA A 178 -4.02 1.66 -4.73
C ALA A 178 -4.18 2.02 -3.25
N HIS A 179 -5.39 1.90 -2.73
CA HIS A 179 -5.69 2.04 -1.31
C HIS A 179 -6.43 0.79 -0.86
N PHE A 180 -5.85 0.01 0.04
CA PHE A 180 -6.41 -1.29 0.40
C PHE A 180 -6.08 -1.67 1.83
N GLU A 181 -6.89 -2.55 2.38
CA GLU A 181 -6.71 -3.08 3.74
C GLU A 181 -6.88 -4.60 3.75
N ILE A 182 -6.33 -5.26 4.76
CA ILE A 182 -6.67 -6.65 5.04
C ILE A 182 -8.13 -6.68 5.49
N ASN A 183 -8.93 -7.58 4.90
CA ASN A 183 -10.35 -7.67 5.19
C ASN A 183 -10.61 -7.77 6.70
N PRO A 184 -11.32 -6.81 7.32
CA PRO A 184 -11.52 -6.75 8.76
C PRO A 184 -12.15 -8.01 9.37
N LYS A 185 -12.98 -8.72 8.60
CA LYS A 185 -13.61 -9.97 9.02
C LYS A 185 -12.58 -11.06 9.34
N TYR A 186 -11.46 -11.07 8.61
CA TYR A 186 -10.44 -12.11 8.70
C TYR A 186 -9.10 -11.63 9.27
N ILE A 187 -9.01 -10.37 9.69
CA ILE A 187 -7.77 -9.70 10.11
C ILE A 187 -6.97 -10.48 11.17
N LYS A 188 -7.63 -11.19 12.07
CA LYS A 188 -6.97 -11.98 13.13
C LYS A 188 -6.11 -13.12 12.57
N GLN A 189 -6.44 -13.63 11.38
CA GLN A 189 -5.70 -14.70 10.71
C GLN A 189 -4.38 -14.18 10.10
N ALA A 190 -4.25 -12.86 9.90
CA ALA A 190 -3.04 -12.24 9.37
C ALA A 190 -1.88 -12.12 10.38
N THR A 191 -2.03 -12.62 11.60
CA THR A 191 -1.00 -12.44 12.66
C THR A 191 0.38 -12.94 12.23
N GLU A 192 0.48 -14.12 11.64
CA GLU A 192 1.76 -14.70 11.21
C GLU A 192 2.35 -14.00 9.99
N MET A 193 1.48 -13.43 9.16
CA MET A 193 1.90 -12.63 8.01
C MET A 193 2.54 -11.30 8.43
N LEU A 194 2.09 -10.72 9.56
CA LEU A 194 2.47 -9.37 9.99
C LEU A 194 3.54 -9.34 11.09
N VAL A 195 3.66 -10.40 11.89
CA VAL A 195 4.55 -10.47 13.05
C VAL A 195 5.72 -11.41 12.76
N GLU A 196 6.94 -10.85 12.76
CA GLU A 196 8.17 -11.62 12.54
C GLU A 196 8.59 -12.37 13.81
N LYS A 197 8.60 -11.66 14.94
CA LYS A 197 9.04 -12.19 16.24
C LYS A 197 8.26 -11.58 17.39
N LYS A 198 7.94 -12.39 18.39
CA LYS A 198 7.31 -11.94 19.64
C LYS A 198 7.79 -12.76 20.83
N SER A 199 7.81 -12.16 22.01
CA SER A 199 8.03 -12.90 23.26
C SER A 199 6.90 -13.90 23.52
N ARG A 200 7.21 -15.04 24.14
CA ARG A 200 6.24 -16.09 24.46
C ARG A 200 5.12 -15.61 25.39
N ASN A 201 5.38 -14.61 26.22
CA ASN A 201 4.43 -14.01 27.14
C ASN A 201 3.50 -12.97 26.51
N LEU A 202 3.64 -12.68 25.21
CA LEU A 202 2.81 -11.72 24.49
C LEU A 202 1.82 -12.41 23.56
N LYS A 203 0.56 -11.95 23.59
CA LYS A 203 -0.43 -12.20 22.57
C LYS A 203 -0.60 -10.92 21.76
N ILE A 204 -0.29 -10.98 20.48
CA ILE A 204 -0.41 -9.88 19.53
C ILE A 204 -1.55 -10.22 18.56
N THR A 205 -2.49 -9.32 18.42
CA THR A 205 -3.66 -9.50 17.54
C THR A 205 -3.78 -8.26 16.66
N PRO A 206 -3.67 -8.41 15.32
CA PRO A 206 -3.90 -7.31 14.41
C PRO A 206 -5.36 -6.86 14.50
N GLN A 207 -5.58 -5.56 14.41
CA GLN A 207 -6.91 -4.93 14.47
C GLN A 207 -7.29 -4.30 13.14
N LYS A 208 -6.32 -3.66 12.49
CA LYS A 208 -6.48 -3.00 11.19
C LYS A 208 -5.12 -2.89 10.51
N VAL A 209 -5.10 -3.09 9.21
CA VAL A 209 -3.89 -2.92 8.38
C VAL A 209 -4.31 -2.30 7.07
N ILE A 210 -3.81 -1.10 6.80
CA ILE A 210 -4.12 -0.32 5.61
C ILE A 210 -2.83 -0.04 4.86
N TYR A 211 -2.91 -0.11 3.54
CA TYR A 211 -1.82 0.23 2.64
C TYR A 211 -2.26 1.27 1.62
N THR A 212 -1.37 2.18 1.30
CA THR A 212 -1.53 3.09 0.16
C THR A 212 -0.25 3.05 -0.65
N VAL A 213 -0.39 2.81 -1.94
CA VAL A 213 0.72 2.80 -2.90
C VAL A 213 0.38 3.77 -4.03
N THR A 214 1.32 4.61 -4.43
CA THR A 214 1.15 5.55 -5.54
C THR A 214 2.28 5.43 -6.55
N TYR A 215 1.95 5.71 -7.80
CA TYR A 215 2.90 5.75 -8.91
C TYR A 215 2.86 7.14 -9.55
N LYS A 216 4.02 7.61 -9.99
CA LYS A 216 4.14 8.91 -10.70
C LYS A 216 4.93 8.77 -11.99
N PRO A 217 4.60 9.57 -13.01
CA PRO A 217 5.34 9.60 -14.24
C PRO A 217 6.68 10.33 -14.07
N TYR A 218 7.71 9.77 -14.69
CA TYR A 218 9.00 10.43 -14.89
C TYR A 218 9.56 9.99 -16.25
N ASN A 219 9.90 10.96 -17.10
CA ASN A 219 10.38 10.71 -18.47
C ASN A 219 9.51 9.71 -19.27
N GLY A 220 8.18 9.88 -19.19
CA GLY A 220 7.22 9.05 -19.94
C GLY A 220 6.96 7.65 -19.39
N GLN A 221 7.57 7.27 -18.28
CA GLN A 221 7.34 5.99 -17.59
C GLN A 221 6.93 6.20 -16.14
N TYR A 222 6.17 5.25 -15.57
CA TYR A 222 5.67 5.34 -14.21
C TYR A 222 6.57 4.57 -13.24
N TYR A 223 6.85 5.19 -12.11
CA TYR A 223 7.65 4.63 -11.03
C TYR A 223 6.85 4.61 -9.74
N ILE A 224 7.12 3.63 -8.88
CA ILE A 224 6.63 3.68 -7.52
C ILE A 224 7.12 4.96 -6.84
N ASN A 225 6.18 5.73 -6.28
CA ASN A 225 6.46 7.05 -5.71
C ASN A 225 6.35 7.06 -4.19
N HIS A 226 5.27 6.50 -3.66
CA HIS A 226 5.01 6.51 -2.24
C HIS A 226 4.35 5.21 -1.80
N VAL A 227 4.83 4.68 -0.68
CA VAL A 227 4.25 3.53 0.01
C VAL A 227 4.00 3.91 1.45
N ARG A 228 2.79 3.70 1.92
CA ARG A 228 2.40 3.89 3.31
C ARG A 228 1.72 2.62 3.82
N GLY A 229 2.09 2.18 5.02
CA GLY A 229 1.41 1.13 5.76
C GLY A 229 1.07 1.61 7.15
N ASP A 230 -0.20 1.51 7.54
CA ASP A 230 -0.70 1.81 8.89
C ASP A 230 -1.17 0.50 9.52
N LEU A 231 -0.46 0.02 10.55
CA LEU A 231 -0.70 -1.26 11.17
C LEU A 231 -1.09 -1.07 12.65
N PHE A 232 -2.29 -1.52 13.00
CA PHE A 232 -2.86 -1.40 14.35
C PHE A 232 -2.93 -2.77 15.01
N PHE A 233 -2.36 -2.89 16.18
CA PHE A 233 -2.32 -4.12 16.95
C PHE A 233 -2.87 -3.94 18.35
N ARG A 234 -3.46 -5.00 18.87
CA ARG A 234 -3.74 -5.15 20.31
C ARG A 234 -2.73 -6.11 20.92
N ILE A 235 -2.01 -5.66 21.94
CA ILE A 235 -1.01 -6.46 22.62
C ILE A 235 -1.48 -6.75 24.05
N LYS A 236 -1.45 -8.03 24.46
CA LYS A 236 -1.81 -8.50 25.80
C LYS A 236 -0.67 -9.35 26.38
N LYS A 237 -0.28 -9.09 27.64
CA LYS A 237 0.64 -9.96 28.38
C LYS A 237 -0.14 -11.15 28.93
N ARG A 238 0.32 -12.39 28.69
CA ARG A 238 -0.40 -13.63 29.04
C ARG A 238 -0.59 -13.83 30.54
N LYS A 239 0.32 -13.28 31.37
CA LYS A 239 0.32 -13.47 32.84
C LYS A 239 -0.29 -12.30 33.63
N GLN A 240 -0.83 -11.27 32.95
CA GLN A 240 -1.45 -10.12 33.61
C GLN A 240 -2.95 -10.07 33.27
N LEU A 241 -3.81 -10.09 34.27
CA LEU A 241 -5.27 -9.94 34.14
C LEU A 241 -5.67 -8.59 33.51
N PHE A 242 -4.88 -7.53 33.70
CA PHE A 242 -5.10 -6.18 33.21
C PHE A 242 -3.84 -5.64 32.53
N GLY A 243 -3.76 -5.68 31.24
CA GLY A 243 -2.55 -5.20 30.51
C GLY A 243 -2.67 -5.26 29.00
N THR A 244 -3.82 -4.81 28.47
CA THR A 244 -4.01 -4.66 27.04
C THR A 244 -3.69 -3.23 26.62
N PHE A 245 -2.87 -3.04 25.59
CA PHE A 245 -2.60 -1.72 25.02
C PHE A 245 -2.60 -1.74 23.50
N PRO A 246 -3.05 -0.65 22.86
CA PRO A 246 -2.94 -0.48 21.43
C PRO A 246 -1.50 -0.17 21.03
N LEU A 247 -1.09 -0.67 19.89
CA LEU A 247 0.14 -0.34 19.19
C LEU A 247 -0.20 0.01 17.75
N HIS A 248 0.34 1.12 17.27
CA HIS A 248 0.25 1.56 15.87
C HIS A 248 1.66 1.73 15.32
N THR A 249 1.90 1.31 14.10
CA THR A 249 3.15 1.43 13.37
C THR A 249 2.88 1.64 11.90
#